data_9a3d013ba494578579f6deef4eab0518
#
_entry.id   9a3d013ba494578579f6deef4eab0518
#
_cell.length_a   1.000
_cell.length_b   1.000
_cell.length_c   1.000
_cell.angle_alpha   90.00
_cell.angle_beta   90.00
_cell.angle_gamma   90.00
#
_symmetry.space_group_name_H-M   'P 1'
#
loop_
_entity.id
_entity.type
_entity.pdbx_description
1 polymer ?
#
loop_
_entity_poly.entity_id
_entity_poly.type
_entity_poly.pdbx_seq_one_letter_code
_entity_poly.pdbx_strand_id
1 'polypeptide(L)'
;MKIYTFGAENAPVILLLPGTCCHWKGNFGHVIPLLTESFRVLCVSYDGFDETETTEFPTMIEETEKIEAYIQENCGGHIRAAYGCSLGGSFVGLLAARRNIHMDYGILGSSDLDQASAFTAKLQTNLLLPMIYPLIRDGQFKSRFLQKQMEKRAAEMGDYVKAFMGMFGGARPYVTKQSCKNQFYSDLITPPPDKIDIPGTEIHIFYALKMGEKYRARYEQHFANPVIHEQDLQHEELLACYPEQWAALVKQIAEGNENEVQN
;
A
#
# COMPACT_ATOMS: atom_id res chain seq x y z
N MET A 1 -10.36 12.14 -4.30
CA MET A 1 -9.61 10.91 -4.70
C MET A 1 -9.64 10.77 -6.22
N LYS A 2 -8.54 10.38 -6.80
CA LYS A 2 -8.44 10.05 -8.23
C LYS A 2 -8.04 8.61 -8.44
N ILE A 3 -8.47 8.03 -9.58
CA ILE A 3 -7.98 6.73 -10.04
C ILE A 3 -7.42 6.92 -11.45
N TYR A 4 -6.13 6.62 -11.59
CA TYR A 4 -5.42 6.64 -12.86
C TYR A 4 -5.50 5.27 -13.49
N THR A 5 -5.83 5.23 -14.79
CA THR A 5 -6.05 3.98 -15.53
C THR A 5 -4.99 3.80 -16.61
N PHE A 6 -4.44 2.59 -16.71
CA PHE A 6 -3.41 2.20 -17.69
C PHE A 6 -3.73 0.82 -18.27
N GLY A 7 -3.21 0.54 -19.46
CA GLY A 7 -3.43 -0.77 -20.13
C GLY A 7 -4.74 -0.83 -20.93
N ALA A 8 -5.03 -2.00 -21.46
CA ALA A 8 -6.19 -2.24 -22.33
C ALA A 8 -7.49 -2.24 -21.52
N GLU A 9 -8.53 -1.58 -22.03
CA GLU A 9 -9.83 -1.41 -21.34
C GLU A 9 -10.51 -2.73 -20.98
N ASN A 10 -10.39 -3.73 -21.86
CA ASN A 10 -11.03 -5.05 -21.69
C ASN A 10 -10.16 -6.08 -20.96
N ALA A 11 -8.96 -5.71 -20.51
CA ALA A 11 -8.08 -6.60 -19.74
C ALA A 11 -8.60 -6.78 -18.30
N PRO A 12 -8.25 -7.89 -17.62
CA PRO A 12 -8.56 -8.08 -16.21
C PRO A 12 -8.00 -6.93 -15.35
N VAL A 13 -8.78 -6.50 -14.36
CA VAL A 13 -8.45 -5.29 -13.58
C VAL A 13 -7.55 -5.62 -12.40
N ILE A 14 -6.45 -4.89 -12.26
CA ILE A 14 -5.63 -4.84 -11.02
C ILE A 14 -5.73 -3.44 -10.40
N LEU A 15 -6.10 -3.38 -9.13
CA LEU A 15 -6.13 -2.17 -8.31
C LEU A 15 -4.82 -2.03 -7.53
N LEU A 16 -4.16 -0.87 -7.62
CA LEU A 16 -2.95 -0.53 -6.87
C LEU A 16 -3.24 0.55 -5.82
N LEU A 17 -2.94 0.24 -4.57
CA LEU A 17 -3.23 1.06 -3.39
C LEU A 17 -1.91 1.51 -2.74
N PRO A 18 -1.57 2.81 -2.79
CA PRO A 18 -0.31 3.33 -2.28
C PRO A 18 -0.14 3.20 -0.76
N GLY A 19 1.12 3.26 -0.32
CA GLY A 19 1.50 3.30 1.08
C GLY A 19 1.24 4.66 1.74
N THR A 20 1.50 4.72 3.04
CA THR A 20 1.29 5.90 3.89
C THR A 20 2.02 7.12 3.35
N CYS A 21 1.26 8.17 3.08
CA CYS A 21 1.78 9.43 2.53
C CYS A 21 2.58 9.27 1.23
N CYS A 22 2.47 8.16 0.53
CA CYS A 22 3.12 7.97 -0.76
C CYS A 22 2.37 8.67 -1.89
N HIS A 23 3.12 9.06 -2.91
CA HIS A 23 2.56 9.49 -4.17
C HIS A 23 2.44 8.28 -5.11
N TRP A 24 1.32 8.13 -5.81
CA TRP A 24 1.07 6.96 -6.65
C TRP A 24 2.18 6.70 -7.69
N LYS A 25 2.73 7.76 -8.33
CA LYS A 25 3.86 7.62 -9.28
C LYS A 25 5.14 7.16 -8.60
N GLY A 26 5.44 7.69 -7.42
CA GLY A 26 6.61 7.27 -6.64
C GLY A 26 6.48 5.82 -6.19
N ASN A 27 5.28 5.42 -5.79
CA ASN A 27 5.01 4.08 -5.31
C ASN A 27 4.97 3.03 -6.44
N PHE A 28 4.27 3.33 -7.56
CA PHE A 28 3.98 2.33 -8.59
C PHE A 28 4.40 2.72 -10.01
N GLY A 29 4.86 3.94 -10.25
CA GLY A 29 5.16 4.41 -11.61
C GLY A 29 6.16 3.53 -12.37
N HIS A 30 7.09 2.90 -11.66
CA HIS A 30 8.10 2.01 -12.23
C HIS A 30 7.60 0.58 -12.51
N VAL A 31 6.53 0.12 -11.86
CA VAL A 31 5.97 -1.22 -12.04
C VAL A 31 4.70 -1.25 -12.90
N ILE A 32 3.97 -0.14 -13.03
CA ILE A 32 2.77 -0.05 -13.88
C ILE A 32 3.05 -0.56 -15.30
N PRO A 33 4.14 -0.15 -16.00
CA PRO A 33 4.41 -0.64 -17.35
C PRO A 33 4.58 -2.16 -17.44
N LEU A 34 5.06 -2.79 -16.36
CA LEU A 34 5.27 -4.23 -16.30
C LEU A 34 3.95 -5.03 -16.22
N LEU A 35 2.87 -4.40 -15.77
CA LEU A 35 1.55 -5.02 -15.62
C LEU A 35 0.63 -4.76 -16.82
N THR A 36 0.80 -3.65 -17.54
CA THR A 36 -0.14 -3.18 -18.57
C THR A 36 -0.20 -4.03 -19.83
N GLU A 37 0.72 -4.97 -20.02
CA GLU A 37 0.64 -5.95 -21.11
C GLU A 37 -0.49 -6.96 -20.90
N SER A 38 -0.77 -7.33 -19.65
CA SER A 38 -1.76 -8.35 -19.29
C SER A 38 -2.99 -7.80 -18.58
N PHE A 39 -2.89 -6.62 -17.96
CA PHE A 39 -3.90 -6.09 -17.08
C PHE A 39 -4.27 -4.65 -17.36
N ARG A 40 -5.54 -4.31 -17.07
CA ARG A 40 -5.97 -2.94 -16.86
C ARG A 40 -5.62 -2.55 -15.43
N VAL A 41 -4.67 -1.62 -15.27
CA VAL A 41 -4.20 -1.17 -13.97
C VAL A 41 -4.97 0.06 -13.53
N LEU A 42 -5.62 -0.02 -12.39
CA LEU A 42 -6.24 1.11 -11.68
C LEU A 42 -5.32 1.50 -10.53
N CYS A 43 -4.76 2.70 -10.57
CA CYS A 43 -3.86 3.19 -9.53
C CYS A 43 -4.51 4.34 -8.76
N VAL A 44 -4.71 4.14 -7.46
CA VAL A 44 -5.37 5.12 -6.58
C VAL A 44 -4.42 6.26 -6.24
N SER A 45 -4.93 7.48 -6.29
CA SER A 45 -4.34 8.67 -5.67
C SER A 45 -5.33 9.16 -4.62
N TYR A 46 -5.02 8.97 -3.35
CA TYR A 46 -5.91 9.31 -2.24
C TYR A 46 -6.17 10.82 -2.15
N ASP A 47 -7.30 11.20 -1.58
CA ASP A 47 -7.60 12.59 -1.27
C ASP A 47 -6.48 13.23 -0.44
N GLY A 48 -6.09 14.43 -0.81
CA GLY A 48 -5.01 15.17 -0.18
C GLY A 48 -3.60 14.79 -0.64
N PHE A 49 -3.47 13.79 -1.54
CA PHE A 49 -2.18 13.32 -2.07
C PHE A 49 -2.06 13.41 -3.59
N ASP A 50 -3.05 13.98 -4.27
CA ASP A 50 -3.03 14.25 -5.71
C ASP A 50 -2.73 15.73 -5.99
N GLU A 51 -1.76 16.01 -6.86
CA GLU A 51 -1.33 17.37 -7.22
C GLU A 51 -2.37 18.15 -8.03
N THR A 52 -3.37 17.49 -8.55
CA THR A 52 -4.39 18.11 -9.40
C THR A 52 -5.69 18.44 -8.66
N GLU A 53 -5.78 18.08 -7.38
CA GLU A 53 -6.95 18.28 -6.53
C GLU A 53 -6.61 19.07 -5.27
N THR A 54 -7.58 19.83 -4.76
CA THR A 54 -7.53 20.54 -3.47
C THR A 54 -8.44 19.85 -2.46
N THR A 55 -8.08 18.60 -2.13
CA THR A 55 -8.84 17.81 -1.17
C THR A 55 -7.98 17.52 0.07
N GLU A 56 -8.58 17.02 1.13
CA GLU A 56 -7.88 16.49 2.30
C GLU A 56 -8.27 15.04 2.52
N PHE A 57 -7.32 14.22 2.95
CA PHE A 57 -7.59 12.83 3.32
C PHE A 57 -8.61 12.79 4.46
N PRO A 58 -9.78 12.16 4.26
CA PRO A 58 -10.82 12.15 5.29
C PRO A 58 -10.54 11.07 6.36
N THR A 59 -10.97 9.85 6.09
CA THR A 59 -10.73 8.64 6.91
C THR A 59 -10.49 7.44 6.01
N MET A 60 -9.91 6.38 6.56
CA MET A 60 -9.75 5.10 5.84
C MET A 60 -11.08 4.56 5.33
N ILE A 61 -12.14 4.68 6.14
CA ILE A 61 -13.47 4.18 5.75
C ILE A 61 -14.03 4.97 4.57
N GLU A 62 -14.01 6.30 4.64
CA GLU A 62 -14.54 7.15 3.56
C GLU A 62 -13.74 6.98 2.25
N GLU A 63 -12.42 6.80 2.33
CA GLU A 63 -11.63 6.48 1.13
C GLU A 63 -11.95 5.08 0.60
N THR A 64 -12.14 4.09 1.49
CA THR A 64 -12.58 2.74 1.08
C THR A 64 -13.92 2.80 0.35
N GLU A 65 -14.89 3.56 0.86
CA GLU A 65 -16.21 3.75 0.23
C GLU A 65 -16.13 4.39 -1.16
N LYS A 66 -15.22 5.35 -1.36
CA LYS A 66 -14.99 5.94 -2.69
C LYS A 66 -14.37 4.93 -3.66
N ILE A 67 -13.44 4.09 -3.19
CA ILE A 67 -12.85 3.02 -4.00
C ILE A 67 -13.93 2.00 -4.39
N GLU A 68 -14.74 1.56 -3.44
CA GLU A 68 -15.86 0.64 -3.67
C GLU A 68 -16.84 1.22 -4.70
N ALA A 69 -17.26 2.47 -4.54
CA ALA A 69 -18.16 3.14 -5.46
C ALA A 69 -17.59 3.21 -6.88
N TYR A 70 -16.30 3.57 -7.02
CA TYR A 70 -15.64 3.58 -8.33
C TYR A 70 -15.63 2.20 -9.00
N ILE A 71 -15.30 1.15 -8.24
CA ILE A 71 -15.25 -0.23 -8.78
C ILE A 71 -16.65 -0.72 -9.14
N GLN A 72 -17.67 -0.39 -8.36
CA GLN A 72 -19.06 -0.69 -8.69
C GLN A 72 -19.47 -0.04 -10.02
N GLU A 73 -19.18 1.24 -10.19
CA GLU A 73 -19.57 2.02 -11.37
C GLU A 73 -18.79 1.65 -12.63
N ASN A 74 -17.46 1.41 -12.52
CA ASN A 74 -16.56 1.30 -13.66
C ASN A 74 -16.08 -0.14 -13.96
N CYS A 75 -16.30 -1.08 -13.02
CA CYS A 75 -15.85 -2.48 -13.12
C CYS A 75 -16.97 -3.49 -12.80
N GLY A 76 -18.22 -3.04 -12.64
CA GLY A 76 -19.34 -3.92 -12.29
C GLY A 76 -19.20 -4.59 -10.91
N GLY A 77 -18.46 -3.98 -9.99
CA GLY A 77 -18.26 -4.48 -8.64
C GLY A 77 -17.23 -5.62 -8.51
N HIS A 78 -16.51 -5.95 -9.58
CA HIS A 78 -15.52 -7.04 -9.59
C HIS A 78 -14.17 -6.60 -10.17
N ILE A 79 -13.10 -7.02 -9.53
CA ILE A 79 -11.72 -6.86 -10.01
C ILE A 79 -10.94 -8.17 -9.85
N ARG A 80 -9.95 -8.38 -10.70
CA ARG A 80 -9.12 -9.58 -10.67
C ARG A 80 -8.22 -9.59 -9.43
N ALA A 81 -7.53 -8.49 -9.15
CA ALA A 81 -6.67 -8.39 -7.97
C ALA A 81 -6.63 -6.98 -7.41
N ALA A 82 -6.37 -6.87 -6.11
CA ALA A 82 -5.95 -5.63 -5.46
C ALA A 82 -4.59 -5.84 -4.81
N TYR A 83 -3.62 -4.97 -5.10
CA TYR A 83 -2.33 -4.92 -4.40
C TYR A 83 -2.24 -3.68 -3.53
N GLY A 84 -1.90 -3.86 -2.27
CA GLY A 84 -1.70 -2.77 -1.32
C GLY A 84 -0.28 -2.71 -0.77
N CYS A 85 0.41 -1.60 -1.03
CA CYS A 85 1.73 -1.31 -0.44
C CYS A 85 1.55 -0.77 0.98
N SER A 86 2.15 -1.40 1.99
CA SER A 86 2.12 -0.91 3.38
C SER A 86 0.67 -0.58 3.84
N LEU A 87 0.33 0.70 4.09
CA LEU A 87 -1.05 1.18 4.33
C LEU A 87 -2.06 0.62 3.31
N GLY A 88 -1.65 0.51 2.04
CA GLY A 88 -2.50 -0.06 0.99
C GLY A 88 -3.00 -1.47 1.32
N GLY A 89 -2.22 -2.25 2.07
CA GLY A 89 -2.64 -3.57 2.54
C GLY A 89 -3.77 -3.51 3.58
N SER A 90 -3.82 -2.47 4.42
CA SER A 90 -4.97 -2.22 5.30
C SER A 90 -6.24 -1.96 4.48
N PHE A 91 -6.14 -1.21 3.38
CA PHE A 91 -7.26 -1.03 2.44
C PHE A 91 -7.69 -2.33 1.77
N VAL A 92 -6.75 -3.19 1.34
CA VAL A 92 -7.09 -4.53 0.79
C VAL A 92 -7.88 -5.33 1.83
N GLY A 93 -7.44 -5.35 3.08
CA GLY A 93 -8.16 -6.01 4.18
C GLY A 93 -9.56 -5.43 4.42
N LEU A 94 -9.72 -4.11 4.38
CA LEU A 94 -11.02 -3.45 4.53
C LEU A 94 -11.95 -3.76 3.35
N LEU A 95 -11.48 -3.66 2.11
CA LEU A 95 -12.26 -4.00 0.91
C LEU A 95 -12.76 -5.45 0.97
N ALA A 96 -11.89 -6.39 1.35
CA ALA A 96 -12.26 -7.79 1.52
C ALA A 96 -13.33 -7.97 2.61
N ALA A 97 -13.12 -7.38 3.79
CA ALA A 97 -14.02 -7.54 4.94
C ALA A 97 -15.41 -6.92 4.69
N ARG A 98 -15.48 -5.78 3.99
CA ARG A 98 -16.74 -5.06 3.72
C ARG A 98 -17.60 -5.73 2.66
N ARG A 99 -17.02 -6.52 1.75
CA ARG A 99 -17.73 -7.31 0.72
C ARG A 99 -18.65 -6.49 -0.20
N ASN A 100 -18.41 -5.18 -0.32
CA ASN A 100 -19.17 -4.31 -1.24
C ASN A 100 -18.70 -4.47 -2.68
N ILE A 101 -17.50 -5.00 -2.88
CA ILE A 101 -16.93 -5.41 -4.16
C ILE A 101 -16.38 -6.83 -4.01
N HIS A 102 -16.16 -7.50 -5.13
CA HIS A 102 -15.44 -8.77 -5.18
C HIS A 102 -14.07 -8.59 -5.81
N MET A 103 -13.05 -9.22 -5.22
CA MET A 103 -11.72 -9.39 -5.80
C MET A 103 -11.35 -10.87 -5.74
N ASP A 104 -10.80 -11.42 -6.83
CA ASP A 104 -10.35 -12.82 -6.82
C ASP A 104 -9.11 -12.96 -5.93
N TYR A 105 -8.20 -11.98 -5.98
CA TYR A 105 -6.97 -11.96 -5.19
C TYR A 105 -6.78 -10.64 -4.45
N GLY A 106 -6.62 -10.73 -3.13
CA GLY A 106 -6.13 -9.62 -2.31
C GLY A 106 -4.65 -9.81 -2.01
N ILE A 107 -3.79 -8.89 -2.44
CA ILE A 107 -2.35 -9.00 -2.25
C ILE A 107 -1.88 -7.87 -1.34
N LEU A 108 -1.36 -8.24 -0.17
CA LEU A 108 -0.73 -7.29 0.73
C LEU A 108 0.77 -7.28 0.46
N GLY A 109 1.34 -6.11 0.28
CA GLY A 109 2.78 -5.91 0.39
C GLY A 109 3.24 -6.18 1.82
N SER A 110 4.36 -5.63 2.21
CA SER A 110 4.85 -5.79 3.59
C SER A 110 4.05 -4.90 4.56
N SER A 111 2.72 -5.03 4.56
CA SER A 111 1.82 -4.25 5.41
C SER A 111 2.04 -4.58 6.88
N ASP A 112 2.07 -3.56 7.74
CA ASP A 112 2.27 -3.75 9.18
C ASP A 112 0.96 -4.03 9.92
N LEU A 113 -0.20 -3.67 9.35
CA LEU A 113 -1.52 -3.80 9.96
C LEU A 113 -1.54 -3.30 11.42
N ASP A 114 -0.82 -2.20 11.68
CA ASP A 114 -0.70 -1.64 13.02
C ASP A 114 -2.06 -1.14 13.52
N GLN A 115 -2.31 -1.38 14.80
CA GLN A 115 -3.55 -0.95 15.45
C GLN A 115 -3.25 -0.35 16.82
N ALA A 116 -4.02 0.66 17.20
CA ALA A 116 -3.88 1.32 18.46
C ALA A 116 -5.22 1.84 18.99
N SER A 117 -5.33 2.02 20.31
CA SER A 117 -6.44 2.77 20.87
C SER A 117 -6.45 4.20 20.36
N ALA A 118 -7.60 4.85 20.31
CA ALA A 118 -7.71 6.25 19.82
C ALA A 118 -6.76 7.21 20.56
N PHE A 119 -6.53 6.99 21.86
CA PHE A 119 -5.58 7.79 22.65
C PHE A 119 -4.13 7.53 22.20
N THR A 120 -3.74 6.27 22.07
CA THR A 120 -2.39 5.89 21.65
C THR A 120 -2.12 6.32 20.21
N ALA A 121 -3.07 6.12 19.30
CA ALA A 121 -2.99 6.55 17.91
C ALA A 121 -2.78 8.06 17.80
N LYS A 122 -3.54 8.85 18.58
CA LYS A 122 -3.36 10.31 18.63
C LYS A 122 -1.97 10.71 19.13
N LEU A 123 -1.46 10.05 20.15
CA LEU A 123 -0.12 10.32 20.70
C LEU A 123 0.97 9.95 19.66
N GLN A 124 0.90 8.76 19.07
CA GLN A 124 1.84 8.31 18.05
C GLN A 124 1.84 9.23 16.83
N THR A 125 0.67 9.59 16.30
CA THR A 125 0.53 10.50 15.17
C THR A 125 1.15 11.87 15.47
N ASN A 126 0.87 12.44 16.64
CA ASN A 126 1.43 13.75 17.02
C ASN A 126 2.95 13.72 17.22
N LEU A 127 3.52 12.57 17.61
CA LEU A 127 4.97 12.38 17.77
C LEU A 127 5.67 12.20 16.42
N LEU A 128 5.10 11.39 15.52
CA LEU A 128 5.69 11.04 14.22
C LEU A 128 5.55 12.15 13.18
N LEU A 129 4.41 12.83 13.16
CA LEU A 129 4.06 13.80 12.12
C LEU A 129 5.06 14.96 11.99
N PRO A 130 5.61 15.58 13.06
CA PRO A 130 6.63 16.62 12.94
C PRO A 130 7.93 16.16 12.28
N MET A 131 8.23 14.86 12.33
CA MET A 131 9.42 14.27 11.73
C MET A 131 9.20 13.98 10.25
N ILE A 132 8.05 13.39 9.91
CA ILE A 132 7.73 12.87 8.57
C ILE A 132 7.19 13.96 7.65
N TYR A 133 6.36 14.86 8.14
CA TYR A 133 5.72 15.88 7.31
C TYR A 133 6.69 16.79 6.53
N PRO A 134 7.83 17.25 7.09
CA PRO A 134 8.81 18.00 6.31
C PRO A 134 9.43 17.18 5.16
N LEU A 135 9.62 15.88 5.37
CA LEU A 135 10.08 14.99 4.32
C LEU A 135 9.07 14.92 3.16
N ILE A 136 7.78 14.77 3.49
CA ILE A 136 6.72 14.71 2.49
C ILE A 136 6.56 16.02 1.74
N ARG A 137 6.52 17.15 2.48
CA ARG A 137 6.27 18.47 1.90
C ARG A 137 7.46 19.05 1.16
N ASP A 138 8.64 18.94 1.77
CA ASP A 138 9.87 19.63 1.36
C ASP A 138 10.92 18.68 0.77
N GLY A 139 10.67 17.35 0.82
CA GLY A 139 11.59 16.31 0.35
C GLY A 139 12.83 16.10 1.24
N GLN A 140 12.86 16.69 2.45
CA GLN A 140 14.00 16.61 3.36
C GLN A 140 13.59 16.73 4.84
N PHE A 141 14.39 16.15 5.73
CA PHE A 141 14.17 16.31 7.17
C PHE A 141 14.62 17.71 7.63
N LYS A 142 13.85 18.33 8.52
CA LYS A 142 14.25 19.60 9.16
C LYS A 142 15.41 19.42 10.13
N SER A 143 15.49 18.26 10.77
CA SER A 143 16.53 17.96 11.75
C SER A 143 17.80 17.49 11.04
N ARG A 144 18.92 18.24 11.20
CA ARG A 144 20.24 17.82 10.71
C ARG A 144 20.70 16.47 11.29
N PHE A 145 20.27 16.16 12.50
CA PHE A 145 20.56 14.87 13.12
C PHE A 145 19.85 13.73 12.41
N LEU A 146 18.55 13.89 12.13
CA LEU A 146 17.78 12.89 11.36
C LEU A 146 18.32 12.74 9.94
N GLN A 147 18.66 13.84 9.30
CA GLN A 147 19.25 13.83 7.96
C GLN A 147 20.56 13.01 7.94
N LYS A 148 21.48 13.27 8.88
CA LYS A 148 22.75 12.51 9.02
C LYS A 148 22.51 11.03 9.34
N GLN A 149 21.51 10.71 10.16
CA GLN A 149 21.16 9.31 10.44
C GLN A 149 20.63 8.59 9.20
N MET A 150 19.81 9.26 8.39
CA MET A 150 19.33 8.70 7.13
C MET A 150 20.46 8.51 6.12
N GLU A 151 21.36 9.47 6.00
CA GLU A 151 22.56 9.36 5.16
C GLU A 151 23.47 8.18 5.59
N LYS A 152 23.63 7.99 6.91
CA LYS A 152 24.36 6.85 7.44
C LYS A 152 23.67 5.52 7.11
N ARG A 153 22.36 5.43 7.31
CA ARG A 153 21.57 4.23 6.93
C ARG A 153 21.62 3.97 5.43
N ALA A 154 21.54 5.01 4.61
CA ALA A 154 21.68 4.88 3.16
C ALA A 154 23.06 4.33 2.77
N ALA A 155 24.13 4.71 3.48
CA ALA A 155 25.46 4.15 3.26
C ALA A 155 25.57 2.67 3.71
N GLU A 156 24.84 2.27 4.76
CA GLU A 156 24.84 0.90 5.30
C GLU A 156 23.92 -0.05 4.52
N MET A 157 22.74 0.42 4.09
CA MET A 157 21.69 -0.37 3.47
C MET A 157 21.62 -0.19 1.94
N GLY A 158 22.54 0.60 1.36
CA GLY A 158 22.68 0.75 -0.08
C GLY A 158 21.46 1.33 -0.79
N ASP A 159 21.12 0.77 -1.96
CA ASP A 159 20.06 1.28 -2.82
C ASP A 159 18.67 1.18 -2.22
N TYR A 160 18.44 0.28 -1.24
CA TYR A 160 17.14 0.14 -0.60
C TYR A 160 16.61 1.44 0.00
N VAL A 161 17.42 2.13 0.81
CA VAL A 161 16.97 3.39 1.47
C VAL A 161 16.61 4.44 0.44
N LYS A 162 17.40 4.56 -0.64
CA LYS A 162 17.15 5.49 -1.74
C LYS A 162 15.86 5.14 -2.48
N ALA A 163 15.66 3.87 -2.82
CA ALA A 163 14.46 3.38 -3.51
C ALA A 163 13.21 3.58 -2.63
N PHE A 164 13.29 3.17 -1.36
CA PHE A 164 12.20 3.36 -0.39
C PHE A 164 11.82 4.84 -0.22
N MET A 165 12.81 5.73 -0.11
CA MET A 165 12.55 7.18 -0.05
C MET A 165 11.94 7.71 -1.35
N GLY A 166 12.29 7.12 -2.50
CA GLY A 166 11.71 7.44 -3.79
C GLY A 166 10.20 7.16 -3.88
N MET A 167 9.71 6.15 -3.13
CA MET A 167 8.28 5.81 -3.09
C MET A 167 7.39 6.95 -2.57
N PHE A 168 7.94 7.86 -1.76
CA PHE A 168 7.20 9.05 -1.34
C PHE A 168 6.98 10.06 -2.48
N GLY A 169 7.69 9.96 -3.60
CA GLY A 169 7.48 10.80 -4.78
C GLY A 169 8.09 12.21 -4.69
N GLY A 170 9.11 12.40 -3.84
CA GLY A 170 9.82 13.67 -3.69
C GLY A 170 9.05 14.74 -2.91
N ALA A 171 9.45 16.02 -3.06
CA ALA A 171 8.80 17.15 -2.40
C ALA A 171 7.40 17.40 -2.96
N ARG A 172 6.41 17.49 -2.07
CA ARG A 172 5.00 17.70 -2.41
C ARG A 172 4.38 18.81 -1.55
N PRO A 173 4.63 20.08 -1.92
CA PRO A 173 4.21 21.24 -1.11
C PRO A 173 2.68 21.40 -1.00
N TYR A 174 1.92 20.75 -1.89
CA TYR A 174 0.45 20.75 -1.87
C TYR A 174 -0.14 19.80 -0.79
N VAL A 175 0.63 18.82 -0.32
CA VAL A 175 0.17 17.90 0.73
C VAL A 175 0.07 18.64 2.06
N THR A 176 -1.12 18.62 2.66
CA THR A 176 -1.37 19.30 3.93
C THR A 176 -0.91 18.47 5.12
N LYS A 177 -0.55 19.15 6.21
CA LYS A 177 -0.26 18.47 7.47
C LYS A 177 -1.48 17.71 8.00
N GLN A 178 -2.69 18.22 7.70
CA GLN A 178 -3.93 17.60 8.13
C GLN A 178 -4.17 16.28 7.39
N SER A 179 -3.95 16.21 6.06
CA SER A 179 -4.05 14.96 5.30
C SER A 179 -3.11 13.87 5.84
N CYS A 180 -1.84 14.22 6.08
CA CYS A 180 -0.89 13.27 6.68
C CYS A 180 -1.36 12.81 8.07
N LYS A 181 -1.85 13.74 8.91
CA LYS A 181 -2.36 13.44 10.25
C LYS A 181 -3.57 12.51 10.21
N ASN A 182 -4.53 12.81 9.32
CA ASN A 182 -5.74 12.02 9.19
C ASN A 182 -5.41 10.60 8.70
N GLN A 183 -4.51 10.45 7.74
CA GLN A 183 -4.13 9.15 7.23
C GLN A 183 -3.45 8.30 8.29
N PHE A 184 -2.41 8.80 8.96
CA PHE A 184 -1.75 8.08 10.06
C PHE A 184 -2.69 7.70 11.20
N TYR A 185 -3.52 8.66 11.64
CA TYR A 185 -4.43 8.42 12.75
C TYR A 185 -5.51 7.40 12.37
N SER A 186 -6.11 7.58 11.19
CA SER A 186 -7.20 6.74 10.72
C SER A 186 -6.76 5.29 10.48
N ASP A 187 -5.55 5.07 9.95
CA ASP A 187 -4.98 3.74 9.77
C ASP A 187 -4.89 3.00 11.11
N LEU A 188 -4.28 3.63 12.12
CA LEU A 188 -4.10 3.04 13.44
C LEU A 188 -5.40 2.67 14.16
N ILE A 189 -6.50 3.37 13.90
CA ILE A 189 -7.80 3.13 14.57
C ILE A 189 -8.80 2.33 13.72
N THR A 190 -8.41 1.93 12.51
CA THR A 190 -9.29 1.21 11.58
C THR A 190 -8.64 -0.11 11.11
N PRO A 191 -8.28 -1.00 12.05
CA PRO A 191 -7.72 -2.29 11.66
C PRO A 191 -8.78 -3.12 10.91
N PRO A 192 -8.39 -3.96 9.95
CA PRO A 192 -9.29 -4.96 9.41
C PRO A 192 -9.76 -5.90 10.53
N PRO A 193 -10.97 -6.47 10.44
CA PRO A 193 -11.45 -7.45 11.41
C PRO A 193 -10.59 -8.71 11.39
N ASP A 194 -10.75 -9.53 12.45
CA ASP A 194 -10.05 -10.82 12.54
C ASP A 194 -10.73 -11.88 11.67
N LYS A 195 -9.94 -12.85 11.22
CA LYS A 195 -10.39 -14.06 10.51
C LYS A 195 -11.25 -13.76 9.27
N ILE A 196 -10.82 -12.80 8.48
CA ILE A 196 -11.43 -12.53 7.18
C ILE A 196 -11.34 -13.80 6.33
N ASP A 197 -12.50 -14.26 5.89
CA ASP A 197 -12.67 -15.43 5.01
C ASP A 197 -13.79 -15.11 4.01
N ILE A 198 -13.42 -14.95 2.76
CA ILE A 198 -14.34 -14.54 1.70
C ILE A 198 -14.37 -15.61 0.62
N PRO A 199 -15.52 -16.27 0.40
CA PRO A 199 -15.65 -17.24 -0.68
C PRO A 199 -15.25 -16.65 -2.04
N GLY A 200 -14.32 -17.31 -2.73
CA GLY A 200 -13.81 -16.89 -4.04
C GLY A 200 -12.78 -15.77 -4.00
N THR A 201 -12.29 -15.39 -2.82
CA THR A 201 -11.16 -14.45 -2.66
C THR A 201 -10.00 -15.16 -1.98
N GLU A 202 -8.82 -15.13 -2.59
CA GLU A 202 -7.58 -15.58 -1.95
C GLU A 202 -6.77 -14.37 -1.48
N ILE A 203 -6.19 -14.48 -0.28
CA ILE A 203 -5.33 -13.44 0.29
C ILE A 203 -3.88 -13.89 0.26
N HIS A 204 -3.05 -13.14 -0.46
CA HIS A 204 -1.61 -13.34 -0.56
C HIS A 204 -0.86 -12.24 0.19
N ILE A 205 0.24 -12.59 0.84
CA ILE A 205 1.04 -11.65 1.65
C ILE A 205 2.50 -11.75 1.27
N PHE A 206 3.09 -10.65 0.80
CA PHE A 206 4.52 -10.54 0.53
C PHE A 206 5.22 -10.17 1.84
N TYR A 207 5.53 -11.19 2.64
CA TYR A 207 6.07 -10.99 3.98
C TYR A 207 7.58 -10.77 3.94
N ALA A 208 8.02 -9.58 4.31
CA ALA A 208 9.42 -9.23 4.49
C ALA A 208 9.91 -9.72 5.87
N LEU A 209 10.74 -10.76 5.90
CA LEU A 209 11.22 -11.41 7.14
C LEU A 209 11.94 -10.43 8.08
N LYS A 210 12.63 -9.43 7.54
CA LYS A 210 13.34 -8.41 8.34
C LYS A 210 12.43 -7.45 9.11
N MET A 211 11.11 -7.50 8.89
CA MET A 211 10.14 -6.82 9.75
C MET A 211 9.99 -7.51 11.11
N GLY A 212 10.12 -8.84 11.15
CA GLY A 212 10.03 -9.65 12.37
C GLY A 212 8.71 -10.40 12.54
N GLU A 213 8.77 -11.49 13.32
CA GLU A 213 7.71 -12.49 13.53
C GLU A 213 6.35 -11.92 13.98
N LYS A 214 6.33 -10.81 14.69
CA LYS A 214 5.07 -10.19 15.15
C LYS A 214 4.14 -9.81 13.99
N TYR A 215 4.67 -9.53 12.80
CA TYR A 215 3.87 -9.16 11.64
C TYR A 215 3.23 -10.39 11.00
N ARG A 216 3.96 -11.52 10.93
CA ARG A 216 3.38 -12.79 10.52
C ARG A 216 2.16 -13.16 11.38
N ALA A 217 2.30 -13.05 12.70
CA ALA A 217 1.19 -13.34 13.63
C ALA A 217 -0.04 -12.45 13.37
N ARG A 218 0.15 -11.19 12.97
CA ARG A 218 -0.96 -10.30 12.59
C ARG A 218 -1.66 -10.75 11.31
N TYR A 219 -0.91 -11.18 10.30
CA TYR A 219 -1.52 -11.71 9.07
C TYR A 219 -2.39 -12.93 9.38
N GLU A 220 -1.87 -13.87 10.17
CA GLU A 220 -2.61 -15.04 10.61
C GLU A 220 -3.79 -14.71 11.55
N GLN A 221 -3.74 -13.58 12.26
CA GLN A 221 -4.86 -13.06 13.05
C GLN A 221 -5.98 -12.53 12.17
N HIS A 222 -5.66 -11.66 11.22
CA HIS A 222 -6.66 -10.95 10.43
C HIS A 222 -7.22 -11.77 9.27
N PHE A 223 -6.46 -12.70 8.72
CA PHE A 223 -6.91 -13.55 7.60
C PHE A 223 -6.98 -15.01 8.02
N ALA A 224 -8.04 -15.71 7.59
CA ALA A 224 -8.26 -17.10 8.01
C ALA A 224 -7.25 -18.08 7.39
N ASN A 225 -6.94 -17.89 6.09
CA ASN A 225 -6.07 -18.78 5.32
C ASN A 225 -5.18 -17.97 4.37
N PRO A 226 -4.27 -17.09 4.88
CA PRO A 226 -3.42 -16.30 4.00
C PRO A 226 -2.31 -17.16 3.38
N VAL A 227 -2.04 -16.97 2.10
CA VAL A 227 -0.86 -17.52 1.42
C VAL A 227 0.29 -16.56 1.67
N ILE A 228 1.29 -16.97 2.45
CA ILE A 228 2.41 -16.12 2.86
C ILE A 228 3.65 -16.43 2.00
N HIS A 229 4.07 -15.45 1.22
CA HIS A 229 5.29 -15.47 0.42
C HIS A 229 6.41 -14.81 1.21
N GLU A 230 7.28 -15.61 1.81
CA GLU A 230 8.39 -15.15 2.64
C GLU A 230 9.55 -14.63 1.78
N GLN A 231 10.04 -13.43 2.13
CA GLN A 231 11.17 -12.78 1.45
C GLN A 231 12.19 -12.31 2.48
N ASP A 232 13.47 -12.70 2.34
CA ASP A 232 14.56 -12.18 3.22
C ASP A 232 14.91 -10.73 2.85
N LEU A 233 13.92 -9.86 2.91
CA LEU A 233 13.96 -8.47 2.50
C LEU A 233 13.49 -7.54 3.63
N GLN A 234 13.72 -6.25 3.45
CA GLN A 234 13.17 -5.17 4.29
C GLN A 234 11.73 -4.85 3.87
N HIS A 235 11.08 -4.01 4.66
CA HIS A 235 9.74 -3.47 4.39
C HIS A 235 9.64 -2.86 2.99
N GLU A 236 8.74 -3.40 2.14
CA GLU A 236 8.49 -2.99 0.75
C GLU A 236 9.75 -3.03 -0.19
N GLU A 237 10.82 -3.70 0.21
CA GLU A 237 12.05 -3.79 -0.58
C GLU A 237 11.79 -4.53 -1.90
N LEU A 238 10.90 -5.54 -1.92
CA LEU A 238 10.55 -6.25 -3.15
C LEU A 238 9.99 -5.30 -4.20
N LEU A 239 9.01 -4.47 -3.83
CA LEU A 239 8.44 -3.47 -4.72
C LEU A 239 9.45 -2.37 -5.11
N ALA A 240 10.22 -1.89 -4.13
CA ALA A 240 11.09 -0.74 -4.33
C ALA A 240 12.37 -1.06 -5.12
N CYS A 241 12.94 -2.26 -4.93
CA CYS A 241 14.26 -2.61 -5.48
C CYS A 241 14.24 -3.73 -6.51
N TYR A 242 13.18 -4.54 -6.56
CA TYR A 242 13.08 -5.72 -7.44
C TYR A 242 11.78 -5.71 -8.26
N PRO A 243 11.54 -4.65 -9.08
CA PRO A 243 10.26 -4.43 -9.76
C PRO A 243 9.84 -5.57 -10.69
N GLU A 244 10.79 -6.21 -11.39
CA GLU A 244 10.51 -7.33 -12.29
C GLU A 244 10.07 -8.57 -11.51
N GLN A 245 10.71 -8.85 -10.36
CA GLN A 245 10.34 -9.99 -9.50
C GLN A 245 8.99 -9.74 -8.83
N TRP A 246 8.76 -8.51 -8.36
CA TRP A 246 7.48 -8.11 -7.82
C TRP A 246 6.35 -8.28 -8.87
N ALA A 247 6.56 -7.76 -10.09
CA ALA A 247 5.58 -7.85 -11.16
C ALA A 247 5.32 -9.31 -11.59
N ALA A 248 6.36 -10.14 -11.66
CA ALA A 248 6.23 -11.55 -11.98
C ALA A 248 5.36 -12.29 -10.95
N LEU A 249 5.60 -12.03 -9.65
CA LEU A 249 4.81 -12.65 -8.57
C LEU A 249 3.35 -12.16 -8.58
N VAL A 250 3.12 -10.86 -8.79
CA VAL A 250 1.76 -10.31 -8.91
C VAL A 250 1.02 -10.91 -10.12
N LYS A 251 1.69 -11.02 -11.28
CA LYS A 251 1.12 -11.65 -12.48
C LYS A 251 0.78 -13.12 -12.24
N GLN A 252 1.70 -13.88 -11.67
CA GLN A 252 1.51 -15.31 -11.36
C GLN A 252 0.27 -15.52 -10.49
N ILE A 253 0.10 -14.74 -9.42
CA ILE A 253 -1.07 -14.79 -8.55
C ILE A 253 -2.33 -14.39 -9.33
N ALA A 254 -2.30 -13.23 -10.00
CA ALA A 254 -3.47 -12.70 -10.70
C ALA A 254 -3.89 -13.55 -11.92
N GLU A 255 -3.00 -14.35 -12.51
CA GLU A 255 -3.30 -15.30 -13.58
C GLU A 255 -3.80 -16.66 -13.06
N GLY A 256 -3.68 -16.92 -11.75
CA GLY A 256 -4.08 -18.19 -11.13
C GLY A 256 -3.12 -19.34 -11.41
N ASN A 257 -1.86 -19.05 -11.74
CA ASN A 257 -0.84 -20.03 -12.12
C ASN A 257 0.03 -20.45 -10.91
N GLU A 258 -0.57 -21.01 -9.85
CA GLU A 258 0.18 -21.38 -8.63
C GLU A 258 1.16 -22.56 -8.78
N ASN A 259 1.22 -23.23 -9.94
CA ASN A 259 1.96 -24.49 -10.08
C ASN A 259 3.45 -24.38 -10.43
N GLU A 260 4.07 -23.20 -10.50
CA GLU A 260 5.47 -23.06 -10.96
C GLU A 260 6.49 -22.62 -9.89
N VAL A 261 6.13 -22.44 -8.62
CA VAL A 261 7.09 -22.05 -7.57
C VAL A 261 7.29 -23.15 -6.53
N GLN A 262 7.68 -24.34 -6.99
CA GLN A 262 8.35 -25.35 -6.15
C GLN A 262 9.47 -26.00 -6.97
N ASN A 263 10.57 -25.27 -7.18
CA ASN A 263 11.88 -25.90 -7.43
C ASN A 263 13.01 -24.92 -7.11
#